data_2e4360503ead1458fbb3abe0f7f071c5
#
_entry.id   2e4360503ead1458fbb3abe0f7f071c5
#
_cell.length_a   1.000
_cell.length_b   1.000
_cell.length_c   1.000
_cell.angle_alpha   90.00
_cell.angle_beta   90.00
_cell.angle_gamma   90.00
#
_symmetry.space_group_name_H-M   'P 1'
#
loop_
_entity.id
_entity.type
_entity.pdbx_description
1 polymer ?
#
loop_
_entity_poly.entity_id
_entity_poly.type
_entity_poly.pdbx_seq_one_letter_code
_entity_poly.pdbx_strand_id
1 'polypeptide(L)'
;EYSAMLPYGTHTYKVEAGGYISKSGSFSVSSGDMTPISVSLLSAMASVSITCPTPAVSLYVDKKAVGNSPWSGSLKEGMHLVEVRKSGYRSQQKTIQLAQQQKLDVTFGELVAIQGNLSVNYKPFGADVYVDGKKLGQSPRVFNGLLVGNHLVEVRKDGYATDRKTVTISEGQTASITGTLVSNAVASSSSNTSGYSSGSSSMASGSNAISIPVKDGISIDMVKVEAGTFMMGATSEMKD
;
A
#
# COMPACT_ATOMS: atom_id res chain seq x y z
N GLU A 1 -44.60 0.68 -16.78
CA GLU A 1 -45.68 0.57 -17.76
C GLU A 1 -46.48 1.90 -17.76
N TYR A 2 -46.76 2.43 -18.95
CA TYR A 2 -47.51 3.66 -19.10
C TYR A 2 -48.75 3.36 -19.93
N SER A 3 -49.92 3.81 -19.48
CA SER A 3 -51.18 3.70 -20.21
C SER A 3 -51.86 5.05 -20.27
N ALA A 4 -52.46 5.37 -21.40
CA ALA A 4 -53.23 6.60 -21.62
C ALA A 4 -54.40 6.35 -22.58
N MET A 5 -55.50 7.06 -22.38
CA MET A 5 -56.57 7.16 -23.37
C MET A 5 -56.23 8.20 -24.43
N LEU A 6 -56.20 7.79 -25.69
CA LEU A 6 -55.85 8.65 -26.81
C LEU A 6 -57.02 8.69 -27.80
N PRO A 7 -57.25 9.82 -28.49
CA PRO A 7 -58.24 9.92 -29.55
C PRO A 7 -57.84 9.05 -30.74
N TYR A 8 -58.79 8.74 -31.62
CA TYR A 8 -58.50 8.07 -32.89
C TYR A 8 -57.55 8.93 -33.75
N GLY A 9 -56.62 8.27 -34.41
CA GLY A 9 -55.61 8.91 -35.25
C GLY A 9 -54.22 8.40 -35.06
N THR A 10 -53.27 9.05 -35.71
CA THR A 10 -51.84 8.71 -35.63
C THR A 10 -51.19 9.49 -34.50
N HIS A 11 -50.46 8.74 -33.63
CA HIS A 11 -49.72 9.27 -32.49
C HIS A 11 -48.26 8.91 -32.59
N THR A 12 -47.40 9.75 -31.99
CA THR A 12 -45.97 9.48 -31.89
C THR A 12 -45.61 9.23 -30.45
N TYR A 13 -44.60 8.41 -30.24
CA TYR A 13 -44.02 8.22 -28.92
C TYR A 13 -42.51 8.43 -28.98
N LYS A 14 -41.91 8.85 -27.85
CA LYS A 14 -40.48 8.88 -27.58
C LYS A 14 -40.25 8.23 -26.21
N VAL A 15 -39.35 7.25 -26.16
CA VAL A 15 -38.94 6.59 -24.93
C VAL A 15 -37.51 6.96 -24.64
N GLU A 16 -37.23 7.48 -23.44
CA GLU A 16 -35.92 7.92 -22.99
C GLU A 16 -35.62 7.33 -21.61
N ALA A 17 -34.39 6.86 -21.45
CA ALA A 17 -33.86 6.41 -20.16
C ALA A 17 -32.39 6.77 -20.06
N GLY A 18 -31.92 7.14 -18.86
CA GLY A 18 -30.53 7.49 -18.63
C GLY A 18 -29.57 6.34 -18.94
N GLY A 19 -28.59 6.57 -19.80
CA GLY A 19 -27.63 5.55 -20.24
C GLY A 19 -28.12 4.66 -21.38
N TYR A 20 -29.24 5.02 -22.01
CA TYR A 20 -29.80 4.33 -23.18
C TYR A 20 -30.01 5.29 -24.33
N ILE A 21 -30.01 4.75 -25.55
CA ILE A 21 -30.31 5.49 -26.75
C ILE A 21 -31.84 5.68 -26.83
N SER A 22 -32.28 6.90 -26.95
CA SER A 22 -33.73 7.20 -27.08
C SER A 22 -34.30 6.58 -28.35
N LYS A 23 -35.54 6.09 -28.26
CA LYS A 23 -36.25 5.49 -29.39
C LYS A 23 -37.60 6.16 -29.59
N SER A 24 -37.87 6.57 -30.81
CA SER A 24 -39.13 7.16 -31.22
C SER A 24 -39.82 6.26 -32.24
N GLY A 25 -41.13 6.36 -32.28
CA GLY A 25 -41.97 5.67 -33.26
C GLY A 25 -43.33 6.30 -33.38
N SER A 26 -44.16 5.74 -34.25
CA SER A 26 -45.56 6.16 -34.42
C SER A 26 -46.46 4.94 -34.40
N PHE A 27 -47.72 5.14 -34.02
CA PHE A 27 -48.77 4.15 -34.03
C PHE A 27 -50.11 4.81 -34.32
N SER A 28 -51.09 4.04 -34.76
CA SER A 28 -52.42 4.54 -35.06
C SER A 28 -53.44 3.89 -34.12
N VAL A 29 -54.32 4.72 -33.56
CA VAL A 29 -55.48 4.28 -32.77
C VAL A 29 -56.68 4.26 -33.69
N SER A 30 -57.21 3.08 -33.97
CA SER A 30 -58.38 2.86 -34.82
C SER A 30 -59.54 2.14 -34.14
N SER A 31 -59.36 1.62 -32.93
CA SER A 31 -60.38 0.94 -32.11
C SER A 31 -60.16 1.25 -30.65
N GLY A 32 -61.13 0.89 -29.79
CA GLY A 32 -61.06 1.12 -28.34
C GLY A 32 -59.99 0.28 -27.60
N ASP A 33 -59.55 -0.84 -28.21
CA ASP A 33 -58.53 -1.72 -27.63
C ASP A 33 -57.26 -1.68 -28.47
N MET A 34 -56.13 -1.45 -27.82
CA MET A 34 -54.80 -1.48 -28.46
C MET A 34 -53.91 -2.56 -27.88
N THR A 35 -53.16 -3.22 -28.77
CA THR A 35 -52.09 -4.08 -28.35
C THR A 35 -50.95 -3.27 -27.72
N PRO A 36 -50.43 -3.66 -26.56
CA PRO A 36 -49.31 -2.98 -25.92
C PRO A 36 -48.09 -2.84 -26.85
N ILE A 37 -47.50 -1.65 -26.91
CA ILE A 37 -46.27 -1.40 -27.67
C ILE A 37 -45.09 -1.67 -26.74
N SER A 38 -44.30 -2.69 -27.07
CA SER A 38 -43.05 -3.01 -26.36
C SER A 38 -41.87 -2.32 -27.03
N VAL A 39 -41.12 -1.53 -26.24
CA VAL A 39 -39.96 -0.80 -26.72
C VAL A 39 -38.72 -1.25 -25.96
N SER A 40 -37.74 -1.83 -26.64
CA SER A 40 -36.43 -2.14 -26.07
C SER A 40 -35.45 -1.01 -26.41
N LEU A 41 -34.77 -0.48 -25.41
CA LEU A 41 -33.75 0.52 -25.56
C LEU A 41 -32.35 -0.13 -25.59
N LEU A 42 -31.47 0.36 -26.46
CA LEU A 42 -30.07 -0.05 -26.51
C LEU A 42 -29.24 0.78 -25.53
N SER A 43 -28.30 0.15 -24.85
CA SER A 43 -27.36 0.86 -24.00
C SER A 43 -26.54 1.88 -24.82
N ALA A 44 -26.42 3.11 -24.30
CA ALA A 44 -25.58 4.16 -24.88
C ALA A 44 -24.12 4.08 -24.41
N MET A 45 -23.81 3.14 -23.51
CA MET A 45 -22.46 3.00 -22.93
C MET A 45 -21.46 2.51 -23.96
N ALA A 46 -20.28 3.10 -23.95
CA ALA A 46 -19.12 2.61 -24.69
C ALA A 46 -18.37 1.52 -23.90
N SER A 47 -17.75 0.58 -24.60
CA SER A 47 -16.87 -0.43 -24.00
C SER A 47 -15.42 -0.01 -24.14
N VAL A 48 -14.69 0.07 -23.03
CA VAL A 48 -13.30 0.53 -23.00
C VAL A 48 -12.41 -0.55 -22.39
N SER A 49 -11.30 -0.84 -23.07
CA SER A 49 -10.22 -1.70 -22.58
C SER A 49 -8.97 -0.85 -22.36
N ILE A 50 -8.36 -0.93 -21.18
CA ILE A 50 -7.18 -0.13 -20.81
C ILE A 50 -6.05 -1.06 -20.43
N THR A 51 -4.90 -0.89 -21.09
CA THR A 51 -3.70 -1.70 -20.85
C THR A 51 -2.47 -0.83 -20.60
N CYS A 52 -1.62 -1.28 -19.66
CA CYS A 52 -0.30 -0.74 -19.39
C CYS A 52 0.65 -1.92 -19.14
N PRO A 53 1.82 -2.00 -19.82
CA PRO A 53 2.73 -3.13 -19.67
C PRO A 53 3.45 -3.16 -18.31
N THR A 54 3.55 -2.04 -17.60
CA THR A 54 4.10 -2.02 -16.25
C THR A 54 3.19 -2.81 -15.29
N PRO A 55 3.71 -3.82 -14.57
CA PRO A 55 2.89 -4.64 -13.68
C PRO A 55 2.39 -3.84 -12.46
N ALA A 56 1.25 -4.25 -11.92
CA ALA A 56 0.63 -3.68 -10.71
C ALA A 56 0.41 -2.15 -10.80
N VAL A 57 -0.13 -1.69 -11.93
CA VAL A 57 -0.50 -0.29 -12.16
C VAL A 57 -1.96 -0.09 -11.80
N SER A 58 -2.24 0.95 -11.00
CA SER A 58 -3.60 1.37 -10.68
C SER A 58 -4.15 2.31 -11.75
N LEU A 59 -5.40 2.09 -12.13
CA LEU A 59 -6.11 2.83 -13.17
C LEU A 59 -7.15 3.76 -12.56
N TYR A 60 -7.21 4.95 -13.10
CA TYR A 60 -8.18 5.96 -12.73
C TYR A 60 -8.89 6.47 -13.99
N VAL A 61 -10.21 6.65 -13.89
CA VAL A 61 -11.03 7.31 -14.89
C VAL A 61 -11.74 8.48 -14.21
N ASP A 62 -11.59 9.67 -14.73
CA ASP A 62 -12.14 10.92 -14.18
C ASP A 62 -11.80 11.07 -12.68
N LYS A 63 -10.54 10.80 -12.33
CA LYS A 63 -9.98 10.81 -10.96
C LYS A 63 -10.52 9.73 -10.03
N LYS A 64 -11.43 8.85 -10.49
CA LYS A 64 -11.97 7.73 -9.70
C LYS A 64 -11.19 6.46 -10.01
N ALA A 65 -10.74 5.75 -8.98
CA ALA A 65 -10.09 4.45 -9.15
C ALA A 65 -11.09 3.43 -9.71
N VAL A 66 -10.69 2.75 -10.80
CA VAL A 66 -11.52 1.74 -11.47
C VAL A 66 -10.95 0.33 -11.35
N GLY A 67 -9.68 0.18 -10.96
CA GLY A 67 -9.00 -1.09 -10.78
C GLY A 67 -7.54 -1.04 -11.18
N ASN A 68 -7.00 -2.18 -11.57
CA ASN A 68 -5.62 -2.33 -12.03
C ASN A 68 -5.57 -2.73 -13.52
N SER A 69 -4.44 -2.45 -14.17
CA SER A 69 -4.19 -2.89 -15.55
C SER A 69 -3.90 -4.40 -15.59
N PRO A 70 -4.45 -5.15 -16.59
CA PRO A 70 -5.41 -4.73 -17.59
C PRO A 70 -6.84 -4.57 -17.01
N TRP A 71 -7.61 -3.63 -17.56
CA TRP A 71 -8.98 -3.36 -17.14
C TRP A 71 -9.90 -3.21 -18.34
N SER A 72 -11.15 -3.67 -18.21
CA SER A 72 -12.20 -3.46 -19.18
C SER A 72 -13.50 -3.10 -18.48
N GLY A 73 -14.23 -2.17 -19.06
CA GLY A 73 -15.47 -1.69 -18.48
C GLY A 73 -16.30 -0.86 -19.44
N SER A 74 -17.42 -0.34 -18.94
CA SER A 74 -18.32 0.51 -19.73
C SER A 74 -18.31 1.93 -19.18
N LEU A 75 -18.16 2.90 -20.08
CA LEU A 75 -18.18 4.33 -19.76
C LEU A 75 -19.29 5.00 -20.58
N LYS A 76 -19.78 6.15 -20.10
CA LYS A 76 -20.73 6.98 -20.85
C LYS A 76 -20.06 7.58 -22.08
N GLU A 77 -20.86 8.08 -23.02
CA GLU A 77 -20.34 8.95 -24.08
C GLU A 77 -19.76 10.24 -23.51
N GLY A 78 -18.80 10.81 -24.18
CA GLY A 78 -18.17 12.07 -23.79
C GLY A 78 -16.65 11.97 -23.61
N MET A 79 -16.08 13.02 -23.04
CA MET A 79 -14.66 13.08 -22.75
C MET A 79 -14.36 12.47 -21.38
N HIS A 80 -13.34 11.62 -21.33
CA HIS A 80 -12.86 11.00 -20.09
C HIS A 80 -11.36 11.16 -19.97
N LEU A 81 -10.89 11.42 -18.75
CA LEU A 81 -9.47 11.43 -18.43
C LEU A 81 -9.09 10.06 -17.84
N VAL A 82 -8.27 9.33 -18.57
CA VAL A 82 -7.70 8.06 -18.10
C VAL A 82 -6.29 8.29 -17.57
N GLU A 83 -6.00 7.81 -16.38
CA GLU A 83 -4.70 7.95 -15.75
C GLU A 83 -4.21 6.60 -15.22
N VAL A 84 -2.91 6.34 -15.39
CA VAL A 84 -2.21 5.17 -14.87
C VAL A 84 -1.17 5.61 -13.84
N ARG A 85 -1.21 4.99 -12.64
CA ARG A 85 -0.35 5.34 -11.50
C ARG A 85 0.29 4.11 -10.88
N LYS A 86 1.53 4.26 -10.46
CA LYS A 86 2.25 3.31 -9.63
C LYS A 86 3.20 4.05 -8.71
N SER A 87 3.26 3.64 -7.43
CA SER A 87 4.19 4.25 -6.46
C SER A 87 5.63 4.10 -6.94
N GLY A 88 6.41 5.19 -6.87
CA GLY A 88 7.78 5.24 -7.37
C GLY A 88 7.92 5.41 -8.89
N TYR A 89 6.83 5.62 -9.62
CA TYR A 89 6.85 5.80 -11.07
C TYR A 89 6.14 7.10 -11.49
N ARG A 90 6.54 7.67 -12.62
CA ARG A 90 5.84 8.79 -13.25
C ARG A 90 4.49 8.32 -13.78
N SER A 91 3.40 8.98 -13.37
CA SER A 91 2.07 8.72 -13.92
C SER A 91 1.98 9.14 -15.38
N GLN A 92 1.11 8.47 -16.14
CA GLN A 92 0.74 8.87 -17.49
C GLN A 92 -0.76 9.09 -17.57
N GLN A 93 -1.18 10.03 -18.43
CA GLN A 93 -2.58 10.39 -18.63
C GLN A 93 -2.90 10.44 -20.12
N LYS A 94 -4.13 10.07 -20.46
CA LYS A 94 -4.71 10.23 -21.79
C LYS A 94 -6.15 10.72 -21.68
N THR A 95 -6.50 11.73 -22.44
CA THR A 95 -7.89 12.11 -22.65
C THR A 95 -8.45 11.31 -23.81
N ILE A 96 -9.57 10.66 -23.62
CA ILE A 96 -10.29 9.89 -24.64
C ILE A 96 -11.66 10.52 -24.88
N GLN A 97 -12.12 10.47 -26.14
CA GLN A 97 -13.48 10.84 -26.51
C GLN A 97 -14.23 9.56 -26.88
N LEU A 98 -15.38 9.34 -26.24
CA LEU A 98 -16.22 8.17 -26.46
C LEU A 98 -17.52 8.57 -27.14
N ALA A 99 -17.88 7.82 -28.19
CA ALA A 99 -19.21 7.84 -28.79
C ALA A 99 -20.07 6.70 -28.20
N GLN A 100 -21.39 6.80 -28.43
CA GLN A 100 -22.33 5.76 -28.01
C GLN A 100 -21.96 4.39 -28.64
N GLN A 101 -21.99 3.34 -27.82
CA GLN A 101 -21.69 1.94 -28.22
C GLN A 101 -20.30 1.72 -28.83
N GLN A 102 -19.42 2.69 -28.73
CA GLN A 102 -18.04 2.57 -29.22
C GLN A 102 -17.29 1.51 -28.42
N LYS A 103 -16.41 0.76 -29.13
CA LYS A 103 -15.35 -0.05 -28.52
C LYS A 103 -14.04 0.71 -28.70
N LEU A 104 -13.30 0.90 -27.60
CA LEU A 104 -12.03 1.62 -27.62
C LEU A 104 -10.99 0.90 -26.77
N ASP A 105 -9.84 0.61 -27.38
CA ASP A 105 -8.67 0.09 -26.69
C ASP A 105 -7.69 1.24 -26.42
N VAL A 106 -7.33 1.43 -25.16
CA VAL A 106 -6.42 2.46 -24.67
C VAL A 106 -5.16 1.79 -24.14
N THR A 107 -4.05 1.98 -24.85
CA THR A 107 -2.75 1.41 -24.45
C THR A 107 -1.85 2.53 -23.94
N PHE A 108 -1.25 2.32 -22.77
CA PHE A 108 -0.19 3.16 -22.21
C PHE A 108 1.18 2.53 -22.48
N GLY A 109 2.23 3.34 -22.47
CA GLY A 109 3.61 2.88 -22.48
C GLY A 109 4.04 2.38 -21.10
N GLU A 110 5.26 1.85 -21.01
CA GLU A 110 5.88 1.57 -19.71
C GLU A 110 5.99 2.84 -18.88
N LEU A 111 5.73 2.72 -17.57
CA LEU A 111 5.94 3.81 -16.65
C LEU A 111 7.43 3.94 -16.32
N VAL A 112 7.91 5.17 -16.29
CA VAL A 112 9.29 5.49 -15.94
C VAL A 112 9.44 5.48 -14.43
N ALA A 113 10.37 4.67 -13.92
CA ALA A 113 10.73 4.63 -12.51
C ALA A 113 11.38 5.95 -12.09
N ILE A 114 10.96 6.49 -10.95
CA ILE A 114 11.57 7.64 -10.32
C ILE A 114 12.56 7.11 -9.29
N GLN A 115 13.83 7.50 -9.37
CA GLN A 115 14.89 6.91 -8.59
C GLN A 115 15.73 7.96 -7.85
N GLY A 116 16.34 7.52 -6.74
CA GLY A 116 17.35 8.23 -6.00
C GLY A 116 18.42 7.27 -5.50
N ASN A 117 19.27 7.73 -4.58
CA ASN A 117 20.41 6.97 -4.08
C ASN A 117 20.37 6.87 -2.55
N LEU A 118 21.08 5.89 -2.02
CA LEU A 118 21.24 5.67 -0.59
C LEU A 118 22.72 5.48 -0.26
N SER A 119 23.27 6.35 0.58
CA SER A 119 24.61 6.21 1.16
C SER A 119 24.50 5.56 2.53
N VAL A 120 25.19 4.43 2.71
CA VAL A 120 25.22 3.70 3.98
C VAL A 120 26.63 3.65 4.49
N ASN A 121 26.88 4.15 5.71
CA ASN A 121 28.18 4.13 6.36
C ASN A 121 28.04 3.65 7.81
N TYR A 122 28.34 2.39 8.04
CA TYR A 122 28.25 1.74 9.34
C TYR A 122 29.60 1.16 9.79
N LYS A 123 29.80 1.17 11.10
CA LYS A 123 30.91 0.47 11.77
C LYS A 123 30.34 -0.75 12.52
N PRO A 124 31.07 -1.87 12.58
CA PRO A 124 32.30 -2.15 11.84
C PRO A 124 32.04 -2.30 10.34
N PHE A 125 33.04 -1.97 9.52
CA PHE A 125 32.95 -2.09 8.06
C PHE A 125 32.66 -3.50 7.60
N GLY A 126 32.10 -3.64 6.39
CA GLY A 126 31.69 -4.94 5.82
C GLY A 126 30.41 -5.48 6.43
N ALA A 127 29.57 -4.63 7.01
CA ALA A 127 28.23 -5.01 7.41
C ALA A 127 27.32 -5.13 6.18
N ASP A 128 26.53 -6.18 6.09
CA ASP A 128 25.59 -6.42 5.01
C ASP A 128 24.41 -5.45 5.08
N VAL A 129 24.07 -4.87 3.93
CA VAL A 129 22.97 -3.90 3.78
C VAL A 129 21.83 -4.54 3.01
N TYR A 130 20.65 -4.52 3.61
CA TYR A 130 19.40 -4.95 3.01
C TYR A 130 18.46 -3.76 2.88
N VAL A 131 17.75 -3.69 1.77
CA VAL A 131 16.68 -2.71 1.54
C VAL A 131 15.42 -3.49 1.17
N ASP A 132 14.36 -3.29 1.93
CA ASP A 132 13.08 -4.03 1.80
C ASP A 132 13.29 -5.56 1.76
N GLY A 133 14.18 -6.05 2.59
CA GLY A 133 14.53 -7.48 2.70
C GLY A 133 15.50 -8.00 1.63
N LYS A 134 15.81 -7.22 0.59
CA LYS A 134 16.78 -7.60 -0.45
C LYS A 134 18.20 -7.15 -0.10
N LYS A 135 19.16 -8.07 -0.09
CA LYS A 135 20.57 -7.73 0.10
C LYS A 135 21.10 -6.95 -1.12
N LEU A 136 21.65 -5.76 -0.89
CA LEU A 136 22.24 -4.91 -1.93
C LEU A 136 23.78 -4.94 -1.93
N GLY A 137 24.40 -5.20 -0.78
CA GLY A 137 25.86 -5.22 -0.67
C GLY A 137 26.33 -4.98 0.76
N GLN A 138 27.50 -4.38 0.91
CA GLN A 138 28.11 -4.11 2.21
C GLN A 138 28.40 -2.62 2.41
N SER A 139 28.35 -2.16 3.66
CA SER A 139 28.75 -0.84 4.11
C SER A 139 30.26 -0.75 4.37
N PRO A 140 30.92 0.40 4.05
CA PRO A 140 30.34 1.63 3.51
C PRO A 140 30.14 1.57 2.00
N ARG A 141 28.98 2.06 1.51
CA ARG A 141 28.70 2.10 0.07
C ARG A 141 27.54 3.06 -0.26
N VAL A 142 27.56 3.57 -1.49
CA VAL A 142 26.41 4.24 -2.11
C VAL A 142 25.70 3.26 -3.03
N PHE A 143 24.40 3.08 -2.82
CA PHE A 143 23.50 2.27 -3.64
C PHE A 143 22.69 3.22 -4.52
N ASN A 144 22.77 3.04 -5.83
CA ASN A 144 22.10 3.89 -6.81
C ASN A 144 20.85 3.21 -7.36
N GLY A 145 19.92 4.02 -7.89
CA GLY A 145 18.77 3.50 -8.62
C GLY A 145 17.69 2.88 -7.75
N LEU A 146 17.59 3.31 -6.48
CA LEU A 146 16.48 2.91 -5.62
C LEU A 146 15.23 3.70 -5.99
N LEU A 147 14.07 3.07 -5.99
CA LEU A 147 12.81 3.77 -6.22
C LEU A 147 12.60 4.85 -5.16
N VAL A 148 11.90 5.92 -5.53
CA VAL A 148 11.49 6.93 -4.54
C VAL A 148 10.42 6.37 -3.61
N GLY A 149 10.46 6.79 -2.35
CA GLY A 149 9.54 6.35 -1.31
C GLY A 149 10.24 6.00 -0.01
N ASN A 150 9.49 5.41 0.90
CA ASN A 150 10.01 4.93 2.19
C ASN A 150 10.49 3.49 2.04
N HIS A 151 11.72 3.25 2.46
CA HIS A 151 12.38 1.94 2.41
C HIS A 151 12.84 1.53 3.79
N LEU A 152 12.65 0.26 4.14
CA LEU A 152 13.22 -0.34 5.35
C LEU A 152 14.66 -0.77 5.04
N VAL A 153 15.61 -0.10 5.66
CA VAL A 153 17.05 -0.45 5.57
C VAL A 153 17.45 -1.22 6.80
N GLU A 154 18.02 -2.40 6.60
CA GLU A 154 18.57 -3.22 7.66
C GLU A 154 20.08 -3.40 7.44
N VAL A 155 20.86 -3.15 8.50
CA VAL A 155 22.31 -3.35 8.48
C VAL A 155 22.63 -4.51 9.43
N ARG A 156 23.26 -5.55 8.90
CA ARG A 156 23.51 -6.82 9.60
C ARG A 156 24.97 -7.19 9.52
N LYS A 157 25.51 -7.71 10.63
CA LYS A 157 26.84 -8.33 10.68
C LYS A 157 26.85 -9.41 11.73
N ASP A 158 27.55 -10.51 11.45
CA ASP A 158 27.69 -11.63 12.40
C ASP A 158 28.34 -11.16 13.70
N GLY A 159 27.77 -11.56 14.83
CA GLY A 159 28.18 -11.13 16.15
C GLY A 159 27.71 -9.76 16.59
N TYR A 160 26.80 -9.11 15.79
CA TYR A 160 26.25 -7.80 16.10
C TYR A 160 24.71 -7.80 16.02
N ALA A 161 24.11 -6.92 16.79
CA ALA A 161 22.68 -6.65 16.70
C ALA A 161 22.35 -5.97 15.36
N THR A 162 21.26 -6.40 14.71
CA THR A 162 20.78 -5.77 13.47
C THR A 162 20.23 -4.39 13.76
N ASP A 163 20.72 -3.37 13.04
CA ASP A 163 20.10 -2.03 13.04
C ASP A 163 19.07 -1.91 11.89
N ARG A 164 17.92 -1.30 12.19
CA ARG A 164 16.80 -1.09 11.24
C ARG A 164 16.39 0.35 11.24
N LYS A 165 16.33 0.95 10.03
CA LYS A 165 15.90 2.33 9.85
C LYS A 165 14.98 2.45 8.65
N THR A 166 13.93 3.24 8.77
CA THR A 166 13.14 3.67 7.61
C THR A 166 13.78 4.91 7.03
N VAL A 167 14.05 4.87 5.71
CA VAL A 167 14.70 5.94 4.97
C VAL A 167 13.83 6.35 3.79
N THR A 168 13.62 7.66 3.62
CA THR A 168 12.91 8.19 2.47
C THR A 168 13.90 8.49 1.34
N ILE A 169 13.70 7.88 0.19
CA ILE A 169 14.44 8.14 -1.04
C ILE A 169 13.66 9.17 -1.85
N SER A 170 14.33 10.25 -2.25
CA SER A 170 13.78 11.33 -3.08
C SER A 170 14.41 11.32 -4.47
N GLU A 171 13.68 11.82 -5.46
CA GLU A 171 14.12 11.86 -6.86
C GLU A 171 15.47 12.56 -7.03
N GLY A 172 16.43 11.85 -7.62
CA GLY A 172 17.76 12.37 -7.92
C GLY A 172 18.63 12.69 -6.69
N GLN A 173 18.12 12.49 -5.47
CA GLN A 173 18.84 12.80 -4.24
C GLN A 173 19.54 11.57 -3.67
N THR A 174 20.54 11.81 -2.83
CA THR A 174 21.22 10.77 -2.05
C THR A 174 20.83 10.91 -0.58
N ALA A 175 20.00 10.00 -0.09
CA ALA A 175 19.72 9.86 1.34
C ALA A 175 20.95 9.23 2.02
N SER A 176 21.25 9.61 3.25
CA SER A 176 22.44 9.11 3.97
C SER A 176 22.04 8.55 5.32
N ILE A 177 22.56 7.37 5.65
CA ILE A 177 22.47 6.79 6.98
C ILE A 177 23.87 6.39 7.48
N THR A 178 24.09 6.66 8.75
CA THR A 178 25.31 6.31 9.45
C THR A 178 24.98 5.63 10.77
N GLY A 179 25.89 4.81 11.27
CA GLY A 179 25.70 4.15 12.54
C GLY A 179 26.85 3.27 12.97
N THR A 180 26.72 2.71 14.15
CA THR A 180 27.62 1.70 14.69
C THR A 180 26.76 0.56 15.21
N LEU A 181 27.03 -0.66 14.74
CA LEU A 181 26.35 -1.85 15.23
C LEU A 181 26.86 -2.20 16.63
N VAL A 182 25.95 -2.65 17.49
CA VAL A 182 26.26 -3.08 18.86
C VAL A 182 26.66 -4.57 18.81
N SER A 183 27.82 -4.89 19.40
CA SER A 183 28.28 -6.29 19.50
C SER A 183 27.39 -7.08 20.46
N ASN A 184 27.02 -8.30 20.06
CA ASN A 184 26.32 -9.26 20.92
C ASN A 184 27.20 -9.84 22.02
N ALA A 185 28.53 -9.62 21.97
CA ALA A 185 29.50 -10.16 22.90
C ALA A 185 29.52 -9.48 24.28
N VAL A 186 28.70 -8.45 24.51
CA VAL A 186 28.75 -7.69 25.79
C VAL A 186 27.94 -8.35 26.91
N ALA A 187 27.34 -9.51 26.65
CA ALA A 187 26.57 -10.23 27.68
C ALA A 187 27.35 -11.34 28.41
N SER A 188 28.65 -11.51 28.16
CA SER A 188 29.41 -12.65 28.72
C SER A 188 30.71 -12.31 29.41
N SER A 189 30.98 -11.06 29.79
CA SER A 189 32.22 -10.74 30.50
C SER A 189 32.01 -9.88 31.76
N SER A 190 31.51 -10.51 32.80
CA SER A 190 31.81 -10.09 34.16
C SER A 190 31.78 -11.28 35.11
N SER A 191 32.80 -12.16 34.96
CA SER A 191 33.24 -13.02 36.05
C SER A 191 34.69 -13.29 35.86
N ASN A 192 35.54 -12.41 36.32
CA ASN A 192 36.83 -12.70 36.92
C ASN A 192 37.39 -11.46 37.58
N THR A 193 37.34 -11.39 38.87
CA THR A 193 38.51 -11.00 39.65
C THR A 193 38.39 -11.50 41.07
N SER A 194 39.20 -12.44 41.35
CA SER A 194 39.84 -12.79 42.60
C SER A 194 39.66 -11.89 43.81
N GLY A 195 39.30 -12.53 44.90
CA GLY A 195 40.04 -12.38 46.16
C GLY A 195 39.30 -11.65 47.27
N TYR A 196 39.08 -12.36 48.30
CA TYR A 196 39.08 -12.21 49.75
C TYR A 196 37.75 -12.52 50.48
N SER A 197 37.83 -13.66 51.00
CA SER A 197 37.42 -14.24 52.30
C SER A 197 36.20 -13.74 53.06
N SER A 198 35.45 -14.77 53.42
CA SER A 198 34.74 -15.07 54.66
C SER A 198 33.54 -14.23 55.08
N GLY A 199 32.44 -14.94 55.08
CA GLY A 199 31.21 -14.55 55.79
C GLY A 199 30.07 -15.49 55.45
N SER A 200 29.87 -16.50 56.27
CA SER A 200 28.71 -17.42 56.27
C SER A 200 27.40 -16.66 56.19
N SER A 201 26.49 -17.09 55.35
CA SER A 201 25.26 -17.78 55.77
C SER A 201 24.12 -17.66 54.78
N SER A 202 23.46 -18.80 54.64
CA SER A 202 22.08 -19.04 54.25
C SER A 202 21.71 -18.96 52.79
N MET A 203 21.40 -20.12 52.31
CA MET A 203 20.61 -20.42 51.13
C MET A 203 19.32 -19.67 51.09
N ALA A 204 19.05 -18.95 50.03
CA ALA A 204 17.71 -18.62 49.60
C ALA A 204 17.59 -19.00 48.14
N SER A 205 16.64 -19.88 47.88
CA SER A 205 16.16 -20.43 46.67
C SER A 205 16.06 -19.42 45.53
N GLY A 206 16.52 -19.81 44.36
CA GLY A 206 16.57 -18.96 43.16
C GLY A 206 15.27 -18.27 42.78
N SER A 207 15.28 -16.99 42.81
CA SER A 207 14.33 -16.18 42.07
C SER A 207 15.00 -15.66 40.80
N ASN A 208 14.53 -16.10 39.64
CA ASN A 208 14.95 -15.61 38.35
C ASN A 208 14.35 -14.20 38.05
N ALA A 209 14.32 -13.35 39.07
CA ALA A 209 13.78 -11.98 38.91
C ALA A 209 14.96 -10.98 38.80
N ILE A 210 14.91 -10.12 37.81
CA ILE A 210 15.82 -8.98 37.65
C ILE A 210 15.02 -7.72 37.90
N SER A 211 15.41 -6.95 38.91
CA SER A 211 14.81 -5.66 39.20
C SER A 211 15.65 -4.56 38.55
N ILE A 212 15.02 -3.76 37.69
CA ILE A 212 15.66 -2.62 37.02
C ILE A 212 15.19 -1.34 37.69
N PRO A 213 16.09 -0.59 38.37
CA PRO A 213 15.73 0.69 38.97
C PRO A 213 15.45 1.73 37.88
N VAL A 214 14.32 2.39 37.98
CA VAL A 214 13.92 3.55 37.17
C VAL A 214 14.00 4.79 38.03
N LYS A 215 14.17 5.98 37.43
CA LYS A 215 14.28 7.24 38.16
C LYS A 215 13.09 7.44 39.10
N ASP A 216 13.34 8.04 40.26
CA ASP A 216 12.33 8.38 41.29
C ASP A 216 11.81 7.23 42.19
N GLY A 217 12.65 6.21 42.42
CA GLY A 217 12.33 5.15 43.39
C GLY A 217 11.37 4.08 42.88
N ILE A 218 11.06 4.09 41.59
CA ILE A 218 10.26 3.06 40.94
C ILE A 218 11.21 1.98 40.40
N SER A 219 10.92 0.70 40.65
CA SER A 219 11.62 -0.43 40.05
C SER A 219 10.67 -1.25 39.21
N ILE A 220 11.18 -1.82 38.11
CA ILE A 220 10.45 -2.77 37.30
C ILE A 220 11.05 -4.15 37.53
N ASP A 221 10.25 -5.06 38.06
CA ASP A 221 10.66 -6.44 38.27
C ASP A 221 10.30 -7.28 37.04
N MET A 222 11.32 -7.90 36.43
CA MET A 222 11.15 -8.80 35.29
C MET A 222 11.45 -10.23 35.72
N VAL A 223 10.54 -11.14 35.41
CA VAL A 223 10.71 -12.57 35.64
C VAL A 223 10.96 -13.26 34.30
N LYS A 224 12.04 -14.02 34.21
CA LYS A 224 12.29 -14.87 33.03
C LYS A 224 11.33 -16.04 33.03
N VAL A 225 10.44 -16.11 32.05
CA VAL A 225 9.60 -17.27 31.79
C VAL A 225 10.27 -18.13 30.75
N GLU A 226 10.45 -19.40 31.03
CA GLU A 226 10.94 -20.37 30.02
C GLU A 226 9.92 -20.48 28.90
N ALA A 227 10.38 -20.27 27.67
CA ALA A 227 9.67 -20.24 26.41
C ALA A 227 9.45 -18.85 25.77
N GLY A 228 10.18 -17.80 26.19
CA GLY A 228 10.26 -16.52 25.45
C GLY A 228 9.03 -15.62 25.52
N THR A 229 8.15 -15.82 26.49
CA THR A 229 6.98 -14.95 26.71
C THR A 229 7.29 -13.96 27.83
N PHE A 230 7.13 -12.65 27.56
CA PHE A 230 7.22 -11.61 28.57
C PHE A 230 5.82 -11.25 29.05
N MET A 231 5.62 -11.28 30.37
CA MET A 231 4.46 -10.62 31.00
C MET A 231 4.93 -9.37 31.74
N MET A 232 4.47 -8.21 31.31
CA MET A 232 4.55 -6.98 32.09
C MET A 232 3.31 -6.90 32.99
N GLY A 233 3.48 -7.02 34.28
CA GLY A 233 2.45 -6.75 35.28
C GLY A 233 2.65 -5.37 35.87
N ALA A 234 1.60 -4.54 35.89
CA ALA A 234 1.57 -3.36 36.74
C ALA A 234 1.33 -3.80 38.18
N THR A 235 2.17 -3.35 39.11
CA THR A 235 1.93 -3.53 40.53
C THR A 235 0.73 -2.64 40.97
N SER A 236 -0.02 -3.12 41.97
CA SER A 236 -1.30 -2.61 42.44
C SER A 236 -1.28 -1.20 43.09
N GLU A 237 -0.26 -0.37 42.84
CA GLU A 237 -0.09 0.95 43.43
C GLU A 237 -0.23 2.12 42.43
N MET A 238 -0.84 1.90 41.26
CA MET A 238 -1.36 3.01 40.47
C MET A 238 -2.83 3.23 40.82
N LYS A 239 -3.08 3.82 41.97
CA LYS A 239 -4.33 4.50 42.29
C LYS A 239 -4.04 5.98 42.44
N ASP A 240 -4.80 6.75 41.64
CA ASP A 240 -5.06 8.18 41.59
C ASP A 240 -3.94 9.08 41.07
#